data_b60f672daf4b800ee9279efe7aab2455
#
_entry.id   b60f672daf4b800ee9279efe7aab2455
#
_cell.length_a   1.000
_cell.length_b   1.000
_cell.length_c   1.000
_cell.angle_alpha   90.00
_cell.angle_beta   90.00
_cell.angle_gamma   90.00
#
_symmetry.space_group_name_H-M   'P 1'
#
loop_
_entity.id
_entity.type
_entity.pdbx_description
1 polymer ?
#
loop_
_entity_poly.entity_id
_entity_poly.type
_entity_poly.pdbx_seq_one_letter_code
_entity_poly.pdbx_strand_id
1 'polypeptide(L)'
;MNNKWSIVGIAAVSVLLGGAGTAAHSYNPIKWIKKGPSPTASEQLAANKEQEKKLSLQLQALLPPRTSLKDACAGFKSLNDCVASLHVSHNLKLKFNCLKWDVTGAKPAGDFKSCAAPSNGKALDLSKAIRVLKPDANSRSEAKNAEKRAREDIKDAS
;
A
#
# COMPACT_ATOMS: atom_id res chain seq x y z
N MET A 1 -11.34 -58.55 23.06
CA MET A 1 -10.00 -59.10 22.69
C MET A 1 -9.04 -57.94 22.81
N ASN A 2 -8.52 -57.62 24.02
CA ASN A 2 -7.27 -58.09 24.59
C ASN A 2 -6.02 -57.89 23.71
N ASN A 3 -5.19 -56.93 24.11
CA ASN A 3 -3.75 -57.11 24.46
C ASN A 3 -3.22 -55.71 24.85
N LYS A 4 -2.98 -55.50 26.03
CA LYS A 4 -1.94 -55.51 27.07
C LYS A 4 -0.56 -55.92 26.60
N TRP A 5 0.44 -55.07 26.77
CA TRP A 5 1.85 -55.34 27.12
C TRP A 5 2.44 -54.00 27.58
N SER A 6 2.63 -53.71 28.89
CA SER A 6 3.68 -54.16 29.82
C SER A 6 5.07 -53.62 29.40
N ILE A 7 5.50 -52.56 30.08
CA ILE A 7 6.46 -52.36 31.18
C ILE A 7 7.83 -53.03 30.96
N VAL A 8 8.88 -52.21 31.00
CA VAL A 8 10.18 -52.37 31.66
C VAL A 8 10.88 -51.02 31.44
N GLY A 9 11.25 -50.16 32.36
CA GLY A 9 11.90 -50.25 33.63
C GLY A 9 13.42 -50.25 33.46
N ILE A 10 14.13 -49.26 34.03
CA ILE A 10 15.50 -49.29 34.59
C ILE A 10 16.17 -47.97 34.31
N ALA A 11 16.29 -47.20 35.28
CA ALA A 11 17.37 -46.95 36.24
C ALA A 11 18.19 -45.68 35.96
N ALA A 12 18.21 -44.88 37.01
CA ALA A 12 18.96 -43.69 37.25
C ALA A 12 20.49 -43.88 37.14
N VAL A 13 21.15 -42.90 36.57
CA VAL A 13 22.50 -42.53 36.98
C VAL A 13 22.60 -41.03 37.17
N SER A 14 22.66 -40.59 38.40
CA SER A 14 23.04 -39.24 38.80
C SER A 14 24.55 -39.09 38.63
N VAL A 15 24.97 -38.13 37.84
CA VAL A 15 26.32 -37.60 37.90
C VAL A 15 26.23 -36.08 38.11
N LEU A 16 26.41 -35.67 39.36
CA LEU A 16 26.75 -34.31 39.74
C LEU A 16 28.21 -34.06 39.38
N LEU A 17 28.47 -33.20 38.42
CA LEU A 17 29.75 -32.47 38.35
C LEU A 17 29.48 -31.02 37.95
N GLY A 18 29.85 -30.15 38.87
CA GLY A 18 29.78 -28.71 38.71
C GLY A 18 30.66 -28.20 37.55
N GLY A 19 30.22 -27.19 36.91
CA GLY A 19 30.95 -26.49 35.85
C GLY A 19 30.30 -25.16 35.54
N ALA A 20 30.90 -24.12 36.07
CA ALA A 20 30.91 -22.72 35.63
C ALA A 20 29.82 -22.28 34.65
N GLY A 21 28.99 -21.36 35.12
CA GLY A 21 28.04 -20.62 34.29
C GLY A 21 28.70 -19.91 33.12
N THR A 22 28.49 -20.43 31.92
CA THR A 22 28.57 -19.61 30.74
C THR A 22 27.14 -19.16 30.46
N ALA A 23 26.86 -17.89 30.73
CA ALA A 23 25.69 -17.23 30.25
C ALA A 23 25.74 -17.36 28.72
N ALA A 24 25.01 -18.34 28.19
CA ALA A 24 24.70 -18.39 26.77
C ALA A 24 23.86 -17.17 26.48
N HIS A 25 24.51 -16.08 26.10
CA HIS A 25 23.86 -15.00 25.39
C HIS A 25 23.22 -15.65 24.17
N SER A 26 21.93 -15.85 24.26
CA SER A 26 21.10 -16.16 23.12
C SER A 26 21.24 -15.00 22.16
N TYR A 27 22.24 -15.09 21.28
CA TYR A 27 22.39 -14.22 20.13
C TYR A 27 21.22 -14.56 19.20
N ASN A 28 20.10 -13.86 19.40
CA ASN A 28 19.07 -13.78 18.39
C ASN A 28 19.64 -12.95 17.25
N PRO A 29 20.08 -13.53 16.15
CA PRO A 29 20.31 -12.75 14.96
C PRO A 29 18.93 -12.25 14.54
N ILE A 30 18.62 -10.99 14.88
CA ILE A 30 17.56 -10.27 14.25
C ILE A 30 17.95 -10.29 12.77
N LYS A 31 17.38 -11.26 12.04
CA LYS A 31 17.45 -11.25 10.60
C LYS A 31 16.84 -9.91 10.20
N TRP A 32 17.69 -8.99 9.80
CA TRP A 32 17.29 -7.81 9.08
C TRP A 32 16.63 -8.31 7.80
N ILE A 33 15.34 -8.62 7.89
CA ILE A 33 14.50 -8.86 6.72
C ILE A 33 14.48 -7.49 6.04
N LYS A 34 15.33 -7.32 5.03
CA LYS A 34 15.19 -6.20 4.11
C LYS A 34 13.77 -6.31 3.59
N LYS A 35 12.85 -5.47 4.09
CA LYS A 35 11.54 -5.33 3.48
C LYS A 35 11.80 -5.01 2.03
N GLY A 36 11.42 -5.90 1.14
CA GLY A 36 11.41 -5.64 -0.28
C GLY A 36 10.59 -4.37 -0.57
N PRO A 37 10.70 -3.79 -1.76
CA PRO A 37 9.90 -2.65 -2.13
C PRO A 37 8.42 -2.96 -1.86
N SER A 38 7.71 -2.01 -1.26
CA SER A 38 6.27 -2.16 -1.02
C SER A 38 5.55 -2.38 -2.35
N PRO A 39 4.54 -3.28 -2.40
CA PRO A 39 3.82 -3.53 -3.64
C PRO A 39 3.15 -2.25 -4.15
N THR A 40 3.22 -2.03 -5.45
CA THR A 40 2.56 -0.91 -6.13
C THR A 40 1.03 -1.03 -6.04
N ALA A 41 0.31 0.06 -6.33
CA ALA A 41 -1.15 0.04 -6.34
C ALA A 41 -1.72 -1.06 -7.25
N SER A 42 -1.16 -1.26 -8.43
CA SER A 42 -1.60 -2.29 -9.38
C SER A 42 -1.33 -3.71 -8.87
N GLU A 43 -0.21 -3.93 -8.18
CA GLU A 43 0.12 -5.22 -7.57
C GLU A 43 -0.79 -5.54 -6.40
N GLN A 44 -1.14 -4.55 -5.57
CA GLN A 44 -2.10 -4.71 -4.47
C GLN A 44 -3.48 -5.13 -5.00
N LEU A 45 -3.99 -4.45 -6.03
CA LEU A 45 -5.26 -4.81 -6.67
C LEU A 45 -5.21 -6.20 -7.33
N ALA A 46 -4.09 -6.53 -8.00
CA ALA A 46 -3.93 -7.84 -8.64
C ALA A 46 -3.89 -9.00 -7.63
N ALA A 47 -3.37 -8.75 -6.42
CA ALA A 47 -3.26 -9.75 -5.37
C ALA A 47 -4.61 -10.08 -4.69
N ASN A 48 -5.58 -9.15 -4.71
CA ASN A 48 -6.90 -9.34 -4.08
C ASN A 48 -8.04 -8.93 -5.05
N LYS A 49 -8.54 -9.89 -5.81
CA LYS A 49 -9.59 -9.69 -6.82
C LYS A 49 -10.93 -9.27 -6.24
N GLU A 50 -11.28 -9.78 -5.07
CA GLU A 50 -12.54 -9.39 -4.40
C GLU A 50 -12.47 -7.95 -3.94
N GLN A 51 -11.35 -7.52 -3.37
CA GLN A 51 -11.12 -6.13 -3.00
C GLN A 51 -11.13 -5.22 -4.23
N GLU A 52 -10.45 -5.61 -5.33
CA GLU A 52 -10.47 -4.87 -6.59
C GLU A 52 -11.90 -4.66 -7.09
N LYS A 53 -12.73 -5.71 -7.08
CA LYS A 53 -14.13 -5.66 -7.52
C LYS A 53 -14.97 -4.73 -6.65
N LYS A 54 -14.93 -4.91 -5.33
CA LYS A 54 -15.68 -4.06 -4.39
C LYS A 54 -15.26 -2.60 -4.51
N LEU A 55 -13.97 -2.32 -4.49
CA LEU A 55 -13.43 -0.97 -4.58
C LEU A 55 -13.74 -0.32 -5.94
N SER A 56 -13.73 -1.08 -7.04
CA SER A 56 -14.12 -0.57 -8.36
C SER A 56 -15.58 -0.12 -8.39
N LEU A 57 -16.48 -0.86 -7.74
CA LEU A 57 -17.90 -0.48 -7.64
C LEU A 57 -18.07 0.79 -6.78
N GLN A 58 -17.38 0.88 -5.65
CA GLN A 58 -17.45 2.05 -4.75
C GLN A 58 -16.93 3.32 -5.43
N LEU A 59 -15.84 3.19 -6.20
CA LEU A 59 -15.16 4.32 -6.84
C LEU A 59 -15.61 4.59 -8.27
N GLN A 60 -16.61 3.88 -8.79
CA GLN A 60 -17.04 3.99 -10.19
C GLN A 60 -17.33 5.42 -10.61
N ALA A 61 -17.97 6.22 -9.75
CA ALA A 61 -18.30 7.62 -10.03
C ALA A 61 -17.07 8.55 -10.03
N LEU A 62 -15.94 8.11 -9.46
CA LEU A 62 -14.70 8.87 -9.38
C LEU A 62 -13.72 8.51 -10.50
N LEU A 63 -13.92 7.36 -11.16
CA LEU A 63 -13.06 6.90 -12.22
C LEU A 63 -13.21 7.75 -13.49
N PRO A 64 -12.12 8.01 -14.22
CA PRO A 64 -12.21 8.60 -15.55
C PRO A 64 -13.05 7.71 -16.48
N PRO A 65 -13.77 8.31 -17.44
CA PRO A 65 -14.59 7.53 -18.39
C PRO A 65 -13.78 6.42 -19.08
N ARG A 66 -14.37 5.23 -19.16
CA ARG A 66 -13.78 4.05 -19.81
C ARG A 66 -12.45 3.58 -19.23
N THR A 67 -12.17 3.91 -17.98
CA THR A 67 -10.93 3.53 -17.30
C THR A 67 -11.24 2.56 -16.16
N SER A 68 -10.56 1.41 -16.12
CA SER A 68 -10.65 0.49 -14.98
C SER A 68 -9.89 1.05 -13.76
N LEU A 69 -10.25 0.61 -12.54
CA LEU A 69 -9.51 1.00 -11.33
C LEU A 69 -8.03 0.61 -11.44
N LYS A 70 -7.74 -0.57 -11.96
CA LYS A 70 -6.37 -1.04 -12.17
C LYS A 70 -5.58 -0.13 -13.10
N ASP A 71 -6.17 0.31 -14.20
CA ASP A 71 -5.51 1.21 -15.16
C ASP A 71 -5.36 2.63 -14.58
N ALA A 72 -6.37 3.11 -13.87
CA ALA A 72 -6.29 4.37 -13.15
C ALA A 72 -5.12 4.35 -12.16
N CYS A 73 -4.97 3.26 -11.39
CA CYS A 73 -3.96 3.11 -10.35
C CYS A 73 -2.57 2.69 -10.88
N ALA A 74 -2.43 2.36 -12.15
CA ALA A 74 -1.13 2.02 -12.72
C ALA A 74 -0.13 3.17 -12.56
N GLY A 75 1.08 2.86 -12.04
CA GLY A 75 2.15 3.82 -11.80
C GLY A 75 2.13 4.49 -10.41
N PHE A 76 1.06 4.37 -9.64
CA PHE A 76 1.06 4.83 -8.24
C PHE A 76 1.86 3.88 -7.34
N LYS A 77 2.57 4.45 -6.37
CA LYS A 77 3.37 3.69 -5.39
C LYS A 77 2.51 2.92 -4.39
N SER A 78 1.33 3.43 -4.08
CA SER A 78 0.39 2.77 -3.17
C SER A 78 -1.05 2.90 -3.66
N LEU A 79 -1.91 1.97 -3.25
CA LEU A 79 -3.34 2.02 -3.53
C LEU A 79 -3.99 3.24 -2.88
N ASN A 80 -3.53 3.62 -1.68
CA ASN A 80 -4.03 4.81 -1.00
C ASN A 80 -3.77 6.10 -1.80
N ASP A 81 -2.58 6.26 -2.39
CA ASP A 81 -2.26 7.46 -3.19
C ASP A 81 -3.13 7.53 -4.45
N CYS A 82 -3.40 6.38 -5.08
CA CYS A 82 -4.29 6.31 -6.23
C CYS A 82 -5.71 6.74 -5.86
N VAL A 83 -6.31 6.10 -4.84
CA VAL A 83 -7.69 6.37 -4.42
C VAL A 83 -7.83 7.81 -3.91
N ALA A 84 -6.86 8.32 -3.14
CA ALA A 84 -6.83 9.71 -2.72
C ALA A 84 -6.80 10.68 -3.93
N SER A 85 -6.02 10.36 -4.97
CA SER A 85 -5.97 11.16 -6.20
C SER A 85 -7.30 11.15 -6.96
N LEU A 86 -8.04 10.03 -6.95
CA LEU A 86 -9.39 9.97 -7.51
C LEU A 86 -10.35 10.91 -6.76
N HIS A 87 -10.34 10.88 -5.42
CA HIS A 87 -11.15 11.79 -4.61
C HIS A 87 -10.81 13.27 -4.87
N VAL A 88 -9.52 13.61 -4.90
CA VAL A 88 -9.08 14.99 -5.20
C VAL A 88 -9.52 15.42 -6.58
N SER A 89 -9.30 14.59 -7.59
CA SER A 89 -9.71 14.87 -8.97
C SER A 89 -11.21 15.19 -9.06
N HIS A 90 -12.03 14.36 -8.43
CA HIS A 90 -13.47 14.53 -8.43
C HIS A 90 -13.91 15.78 -7.64
N ASN A 91 -13.40 15.97 -6.42
CA ASN A 91 -13.82 17.07 -5.53
C ASN A 91 -13.41 18.45 -6.07
N LEU A 92 -12.19 18.55 -6.58
CA LEU A 92 -11.65 19.82 -7.09
C LEU A 92 -11.88 20.03 -8.58
N LYS A 93 -12.55 19.07 -9.26
CA LYS A 93 -12.78 19.08 -10.72
C LYS A 93 -11.48 19.19 -11.52
N LEU A 94 -10.44 18.51 -11.05
CA LEU A 94 -9.15 18.43 -11.73
C LEU A 94 -9.16 17.28 -12.76
N LYS A 95 -8.39 17.45 -13.84
CA LYS A 95 -8.15 16.33 -14.77
C LYS A 95 -7.30 15.26 -14.07
N PHE A 96 -7.85 14.07 -13.88
CA PHE A 96 -7.16 12.98 -13.18
C PHE A 96 -5.78 12.67 -13.79
N ASN A 97 -5.65 12.67 -15.12
CA ASN A 97 -4.38 12.40 -15.77
C ASN A 97 -3.30 13.43 -15.46
N CYS A 98 -3.66 14.71 -15.26
CA CYS A 98 -2.72 15.74 -14.84
C CYS A 98 -2.25 15.48 -13.39
N LEU A 99 -3.20 15.21 -12.49
CA LEU A 99 -2.89 14.90 -11.11
C LEU A 99 -2.06 13.62 -10.99
N LYS A 100 -2.41 12.58 -11.75
CA LYS A 100 -1.64 11.34 -11.83
C LYS A 100 -0.19 11.59 -12.27
N TRP A 101 0.01 12.40 -13.30
CA TRP A 101 1.35 12.76 -13.75
C TRP A 101 2.16 13.44 -12.63
N ASP A 102 1.57 14.43 -11.98
CA ASP A 102 2.25 15.14 -10.89
C ASP A 102 2.60 14.21 -9.73
N VAL A 103 1.68 13.32 -9.32
CA VAL A 103 1.91 12.42 -8.17
C VAL A 103 2.84 11.26 -8.51
N THR A 104 2.80 10.73 -9.73
CA THR A 104 3.63 9.58 -10.11
C THR A 104 4.97 9.98 -10.73
N GLY A 105 5.07 11.19 -11.27
CA GLY A 105 6.20 11.64 -12.08
C GLY A 105 6.23 10.99 -13.47
N ALA A 106 5.32 10.07 -13.76
CA ALA A 106 5.24 9.35 -15.03
C ALA A 106 4.21 9.99 -15.92
N LYS A 107 4.64 10.46 -17.10
CA LYS A 107 3.76 11.04 -18.11
C LYS A 107 2.78 9.97 -18.60
N PRO A 108 1.47 10.11 -18.35
CA PRO A 108 0.49 9.13 -18.79
C PRO A 108 0.34 9.14 -20.31
N ALA A 109 -0.30 8.13 -20.93
CA ALA A 109 -0.64 8.14 -22.35
C ALA A 109 -1.83 9.07 -22.63
N GLY A 110 -1.81 9.91 -23.68
CA GLY A 110 -2.90 10.79 -24.09
C GLY A 110 -2.56 12.26 -24.27
N ASP A 111 -3.57 13.12 -24.34
CA ASP A 111 -3.39 14.57 -24.51
C ASP A 111 -3.10 15.28 -23.19
N PHE A 112 -1.92 15.86 -23.06
CA PHE A 112 -1.44 16.57 -21.86
C PHE A 112 -1.16 18.05 -22.09
N LYS A 113 -1.47 18.57 -23.26
CA LYS A 113 -1.19 19.98 -23.58
C LYS A 113 -1.77 20.96 -22.57
N SER A 114 -2.79 20.51 -21.83
CA SER A 114 -3.47 21.30 -20.79
C SER A 114 -3.00 21.00 -19.36
N CYS A 115 -2.03 20.11 -19.16
CA CYS A 115 -1.46 19.84 -17.84
C CYS A 115 -0.18 20.67 -17.63
N ALA A 116 -0.06 21.33 -16.48
CA ALA A 116 1.22 21.83 -16.03
C ALA A 116 2.13 20.64 -15.75
N ALA A 117 3.33 20.60 -16.33
CA ALA A 117 4.27 19.54 -16.05
C ALA A 117 4.77 19.63 -14.60
N PRO A 118 4.97 18.47 -13.91
CA PRO A 118 5.58 18.52 -12.58
C PRO A 118 6.95 19.16 -12.65
N SER A 119 7.27 20.00 -11.68
CA SER A 119 8.58 20.64 -11.58
C SER A 119 9.69 19.56 -11.65
N ASN A 120 10.55 19.67 -12.62
CA ASN A 120 11.70 18.77 -12.84
C ASN A 120 11.37 17.30 -13.15
N GLY A 121 10.14 16.96 -13.55
CA GLY A 121 9.75 15.58 -13.87
C GLY A 121 9.75 14.60 -12.69
N LYS A 122 9.84 15.11 -11.46
CA LYS A 122 9.81 14.29 -10.23
C LYS A 122 8.39 14.17 -9.69
N ALA A 123 8.08 13.00 -9.14
CA ALA A 123 6.83 12.78 -8.41
C ALA A 123 6.69 13.77 -7.24
N LEU A 124 5.51 14.35 -7.11
CA LEU A 124 5.14 15.26 -6.02
C LEU A 124 4.28 14.51 -5.01
N ASP A 125 4.28 14.97 -3.75
CA ASP A 125 3.21 14.58 -2.83
C ASP A 125 1.87 15.19 -3.26
N LEU A 126 0.77 14.56 -2.85
CA LEU A 126 -0.58 14.95 -3.27
C LEU A 126 -0.88 16.42 -2.97
N SER A 127 -0.46 16.94 -1.83
CA SER A 127 -0.67 18.34 -1.45
C SER A 127 0.07 19.31 -2.38
N LYS A 128 1.29 18.97 -2.80
CA LYS A 128 2.05 19.78 -3.77
C LYS A 128 1.43 19.73 -5.16
N ALA A 129 1.01 18.52 -5.59
CA ALA A 129 0.32 18.34 -6.86
C ALA A 129 -0.97 19.20 -6.94
N ILE A 130 -1.78 19.19 -5.87
CA ILE A 130 -2.97 20.05 -5.79
C ILE A 130 -2.59 21.53 -5.91
N ARG A 131 -1.54 21.97 -5.21
CA ARG A 131 -1.11 23.37 -5.26
C ARG A 131 -0.68 23.81 -6.66
N VAL A 132 -0.05 22.93 -7.42
CA VAL A 132 0.35 23.19 -8.82
C VAL A 132 -0.88 23.32 -9.72
N LEU A 133 -1.85 22.41 -9.58
CA LEU A 133 -3.01 22.33 -10.47
C LEU A 133 -4.15 23.27 -10.06
N LYS A 134 -4.24 23.62 -8.78
CA LYS A 134 -5.28 24.48 -8.20
C LYS A 134 -4.73 25.32 -7.05
N PRO A 135 -4.02 26.42 -7.36
CA PRO A 135 -3.34 27.24 -6.35
C PRO A 135 -4.27 27.88 -5.30
N ASP A 136 -5.53 28.11 -5.66
CA ASP A 136 -6.58 28.69 -4.83
C ASP A 136 -7.18 27.69 -3.81
N ALA A 137 -6.93 26.39 -3.97
CA ALA A 137 -7.42 25.38 -3.06
C ALA A 137 -6.56 25.26 -1.79
N ASN A 138 -7.19 24.92 -0.66
CA ASN A 138 -6.44 24.52 0.53
C ASN A 138 -5.83 23.12 0.34
N SER A 139 -4.71 23.08 -0.39
CA SER A 139 -4.09 21.84 -0.86
C SER A 139 -3.78 20.85 0.26
N ARG A 140 -3.39 21.34 1.45
CA ARG A 140 -3.07 20.50 2.61
C ARG A 140 -4.31 19.82 3.20
N SER A 141 -5.38 20.59 3.35
CA SER A 141 -6.66 20.08 3.86
C SER A 141 -7.28 19.08 2.88
N GLU A 142 -7.29 19.41 1.59
CA GLU A 142 -7.84 18.56 0.54
C GLU A 142 -7.09 17.22 0.43
N ALA A 143 -5.76 17.25 0.45
CA ALA A 143 -4.95 16.03 0.44
C ALA A 143 -5.24 15.15 1.66
N LYS A 144 -5.23 15.75 2.88
CA LYS A 144 -5.49 15.02 4.12
C LYS A 144 -6.88 14.37 4.14
N ASN A 145 -7.90 15.09 3.68
CA ASN A 145 -9.28 14.59 3.62
C ASN A 145 -9.40 13.45 2.60
N ALA A 146 -8.78 13.60 1.43
CA ALA A 146 -8.78 12.57 0.39
C ALA A 146 -8.04 11.30 0.83
N GLU A 147 -6.89 11.43 1.47
CA GLU A 147 -6.13 10.30 2.02
C GLU A 147 -6.91 9.56 3.14
N LYS A 148 -7.66 10.30 3.96
CA LYS A 148 -8.54 9.69 4.97
C LYS A 148 -9.63 8.87 4.31
N ARG A 149 -10.35 9.44 3.33
CA ARG A 149 -11.41 8.73 2.59
C ARG A 149 -10.86 7.52 1.86
N ALA A 150 -9.70 7.65 1.22
CA ALA A 150 -9.05 6.53 0.55
C ALA A 150 -8.78 5.35 1.49
N ARG A 151 -8.32 5.62 2.72
CA ARG A 151 -8.12 4.57 3.73
C ARG A 151 -9.43 3.91 4.16
N GLU A 152 -10.50 4.69 4.30
CA GLU A 152 -11.83 4.19 4.61
C GLU A 152 -12.34 3.29 3.48
N ASP A 153 -12.34 3.75 2.23
CA ASP A 153 -12.78 2.97 1.07
C ASP A 153 -12.01 1.65 0.92
N ILE A 154 -10.68 1.69 1.07
CA ILE A 154 -9.83 0.49 0.97
C ILE A 154 -10.15 -0.49 2.10
N LYS A 155 -10.38 0.00 3.31
CA LYS A 155 -10.75 -0.82 4.46
C LYS A 155 -12.11 -1.49 4.25
N ASP A 156 -13.10 -0.74 3.76
CA ASP A 156 -14.46 -1.23 3.55
C ASP A 156 -14.54 -2.26 2.41
N ALA A 157 -13.61 -2.18 1.47
CA ALA A 157 -13.48 -3.15 0.37
C ALA A 157 -12.68 -4.42 0.75
N SER A 158 -12.00 -4.45 1.90
CA SER A 158 -11.12 -5.55 2.34
C SER A 158 -11.82 -6.80 2.89
#